data_e937e44625065cb023b63b1319d7310f
#
_entry.id   e937e44625065cb023b63b1319d7310f
#
_cell.length_a   1.000
_cell.length_b   1.000
_cell.length_c   1.000
_cell.angle_alpha   90.00
_cell.angle_beta   90.00
_cell.angle_gamma   90.00
#
_symmetry.space_group_name_H-M   'P 1'
#
loop_
_entity.id
_entity.type
_entity.pdbx_description
1 polymer ?
#
loop_
_entity_poly.entity_id
_entity_poly.type
_entity_poly.pdbx_seq_one_letter_code
_entity_poly.pdbx_strand_id
1 'polypeptide(L)'
;CGGVLIHPLWVLTAAHCKKPNLQVFLGKHNLRQRESSQEQSSVVRAVIHPDYDAASHDQDIMLLRLARPAKLSELIQPLPLERDCSANTTSCHILGWGKTADGDFPDTIQCAYIHLVSREECEHAYPGQITQNMLCAGDEKYGKDSCQGDSGGP
;
A
#
# COMPACT_ATOMS: atom_id res chain seq x y z
N CYS A 1 -0.91 -5.84 -6.49
CA CYS A 1 -1.06 -5.12 -5.21
C CYS A 1 0.28 -5.04 -4.49
N GLY A 2 0.47 -3.94 -3.80
CA GLY A 2 1.53 -3.74 -2.82
C GLY A 2 1.12 -4.15 -1.41
N GLY A 3 2.04 -3.99 -0.47
CA GLY A 3 1.81 -4.20 0.95
C GLY A 3 2.97 -3.66 1.77
N VAL A 4 2.75 -3.51 3.07
CA VAL A 4 3.73 -2.99 4.02
C VAL A 4 4.00 -4.02 5.11
N LEU A 5 5.25 -4.41 5.30
CA LEU A 5 5.63 -5.22 6.45
C LEU A 5 5.55 -4.34 7.70
N ILE A 6 4.65 -4.67 8.63
CA ILE A 6 4.46 -3.92 9.89
C ILE A 6 4.95 -4.68 11.13
N HIS A 7 5.19 -5.97 10.98
CA HIS A 7 5.72 -6.89 11.99
C HIS A 7 6.35 -8.07 11.25
N PRO A 8 7.35 -8.77 11.79
CA PRO A 8 7.97 -9.92 11.10
C PRO A 8 6.98 -10.97 10.58
N LEU A 9 5.81 -11.10 11.18
CA LEU A 9 4.76 -12.04 10.78
C LEU A 9 3.57 -11.40 10.04
N TRP A 10 3.51 -10.08 9.91
CA TRP A 10 2.32 -9.41 9.42
C TRP A 10 2.61 -8.36 8.34
N VAL A 11 1.85 -8.45 7.27
CA VAL A 11 1.81 -7.47 6.18
C VAL A 11 0.45 -6.78 6.18
N LEU A 12 0.47 -5.45 6.11
CA LEU A 12 -0.70 -4.62 5.91
C LEU A 12 -0.91 -4.39 4.41
N THR A 13 -2.14 -4.52 3.93
CA THR A 13 -2.52 -4.30 2.53
C THR A 13 -4.00 -3.92 2.42
N ALA A 14 -4.52 -3.73 1.22
CA ALA A 14 -5.93 -3.45 0.98
C ALA A 14 -6.78 -4.74 0.93
N ALA A 15 -8.02 -4.66 1.41
CA ALA A 15 -8.94 -5.80 1.43
C ALA A 15 -9.33 -6.25 0.01
N HIS A 16 -9.48 -5.31 -0.94
CA HIS A 16 -9.77 -5.65 -2.34
C HIS A 16 -8.64 -6.43 -3.04
N CYS A 17 -7.45 -6.47 -2.43
CA CYS A 17 -6.32 -7.26 -2.93
C CYS A 17 -6.43 -8.75 -2.59
N LYS A 18 -7.45 -9.17 -1.84
CA LYS A 18 -7.62 -10.59 -1.49
C LYS A 18 -7.78 -11.47 -2.72
N LYS A 19 -6.93 -12.47 -2.80
CA LYS A 19 -6.95 -13.52 -3.84
C LYS A 19 -6.67 -14.88 -3.19
N PRO A 20 -7.06 -16.00 -3.84
CA PRO A 20 -6.59 -17.33 -3.43
C PRO A 20 -5.07 -17.43 -3.54
N ASN A 21 -4.45 -18.18 -2.63
CA ASN A 21 -3.02 -18.53 -2.68
C ASN A 21 -2.06 -17.34 -2.78
N LEU A 22 -2.34 -16.26 -2.01
CA LEU A 22 -1.47 -15.10 -1.96
C LEU A 22 -0.04 -15.49 -1.58
N GLN A 23 0.90 -14.89 -2.28
CA GLN A 23 2.33 -14.95 -1.99
C GLN A 23 2.84 -13.54 -1.70
N VAL A 24 3.70 -13.41 -0.72
CA VAL A 24 4.36 -12.16 -0.37
C VAL A 24 5.83 -12.25 -0.73
N PHE A 25 6.32 -11.23 -1.42
CA PHE A 25 7.72 -11.05 -1.73
C PHE A 25 8.24 -9.83 -0.99
N LEU A 26 9.28 -10.02 -0.20
CA LEU A 26 9.96 -8.97 0.57
C LEU A 26 11.35 -8.73 0.00
N GLY A 27 11.90 -7.53 0.20
CA GLY A 27 13.24 -7.19 -0.25
C GLY A 27 13.37 -7.08 -1.77
N LYS A 28 12.26 -6.82 -2.48
CA LYS A 28 12.21 -6.65 -3.94
C LYS A 28 12.52 -5.21 -4.35
N HIS A 29 13.28 -5.08 -5.45
CA HIS A 29 13.48 -3.83 -6.16
C HIS A 29 13.04 -3.97 -7.63
N ASN A 30 13.47 -5.03 -8.31
CA ASN A 30 13.11 -5.32 -9.69
C ASN A 30 12.26 -6.59 -9.75
N LEU A 31 11.03 -6.50 -10.26
CA LEU A 31 10.08 -7.61 -10.30
C LEU A 31 10.51 -8.74 -11.24
N ARG A 32 11.26 -8.42 -12.31
CA ARG A 32 11.72 -9.42 -13.29
C ARG A 32 12.98 -10.17 -12.86
N GLN A 33 13.72 -9.64 -11.89
CA GLN A 33 14.96 -10.25 -11.45
C GLN A 33 14.76 -11.00 -10.14
N ARG A 34 15.43 -12.14 -10.02
CA ARG A 34 15.57 -12.81 -8.72
C ARG A 34 16.74 -12.17 -7.99
N GLU A 35 16.41 -11.40 -6.96
CA GLU A 35 17.41 -10.67 -6.17
C GLU A 35 17.84 -11.48 -4.96
N SER A 36 19.10 -11.35 -4.57
CA SER A 36 19.64 -12.05 -3.38
C SER A 36 19.00 -11.60 -2.07
N SER A 37 18.48 -10.38 -2.04
CA SER A 37 17.73 -9.79 -0.91
C SER A 37 16.30 -10.31 -0.79
N GLN A 38 15.79 -10.94 -1.83
CA GLN A 38 14.40 -11.37 -1.93
C GLN A 38 14.08 -12.50 -0.96
N GLU A 39 12.99 -12.36 -0.22
CA GLU A 39 12.35 -13.42 0.55
C GLU A 39 10.93 -13.64 0.07
N GLN A 40 10.52 -14.89 -0.07
CA GLN A 40 9.16 -15.28 -0.44
C GLN A 40 8.49 -16.01 0.71
N SER A 41 7.26 -15.66 1.02
CA SER A 41 6.45 -16.33 2.03
C SER A 41 5.02 -16.56 1.53
N SER A 42 4.46 -17.71 1.87
CA SER A 42 3.04 -17.97 1.72
C SER A 42 2.26 -17.22 2.80
N VAL A 43 1.01 -16.89 2.50
CA VAL A 43 0.06 -16.31 3.45
C VAL A 43 -0.76 -17.45 4.05
N VAL A 44 -0.72 -17.61 5.38
CA VAL A 44 -1.49 -18.64 6.09
C VAL A 44 -2.82 -18.13 6.63
N ARG A 45 -2.99 -16.82 6.75
CA ARG A 45 -4.23 -16.19 7.17
C ARG A 45 -4.34 -14.79 6.59
N ALA A 46 -5.51 -14.47 6.06
CA ALA A 46 -5.91 -13.10 5.67
C ALA A 46 -7.03 -12.64 6.60
N VAL A 47 -6.86 -11.49 7.23
CA VAL A 47 -7.84 -10.87 8.13
C VAL A 47 -8.30 -9.58 7.49
N ILE A 48 -9.48 -9.59 6.91
CA ILE A 48 -10.13 -8.41 6.35
C ILE A 48 -10.82 -7.65 7.48
N HIS A 49 -10.88 -6.32 7.36
CA HIS A 49 -11.67 -5.51 8.28
C HIS A 49 -13.14 -6.00 8.29
N PRO A 50 -13.77 -6.21 9.45
CA PRO A 50 -15.13 -6.76 9.51
C PRO A 50 -16.16 -5.90 8.80
N ASP A 51 -15.97 -4.59 8.77
CA ASP A 51 -16.88 -3.63 8.13
C ASP A 51 -16.42 -3.23 6.71
N TYR A 52 -15.54 -3.99 6.08
CA TYR A 52 -15.14 -3.73 4.70
C TYR A 52 -16.34 -3.82 3.75
N ASP A 53 -16.59 -2.74 3.04
CA ASP A 53 -17.61 -2.68 1.98
C ASP A 53 -16.93 -2.63 0.60
N ALA A 54 -17.14 -3.69 -0.18
CA ALA A 54 -16.55 -3.80 -1.52
C ALA A 54 -17.17 -2.85 -2.55
N ALA A 55 -18.34 -2.29 -2.30
CA ALA A 55 -19.01 -1.37 -3.22
C ALA A 55 -18.48 0.05 -3.07
N SER A 56 -18.31 0.52 -1.85
CA SER A 56 -17.80 1.85 -1.55
C SER A 56 -16.29 1.89 -1.32
N HIS A 57 -15.64 0.73 -1.16
CA HIS A 57 -14.27 0.56 -0.67
C HIS A 57 -14.06 1.17 0.73
N ASP A 58 -15.12 1.34 1.51
CA ASP A 58 -14.96 1.76 2.90
C ASP A 58 -14.28 0.67 3.71
N GLN A 59 -13.42 1.06 4.66
CA GLN A 59 -12.66 0.14 5.49
C GLN A 59 -11.80 -0.86 4.67
N ASP A 60 -11.26 -0.44 3.54
CA ASP A 60 -10.48 -1.28 2.60
C ASP A 60 -9.08 -1.59 3.15
N ILE A 61 -9.04 -2.38 4.22
CA ILE A 61 -7.82 -2.75 4.93
C ILE A 61 -7.82 -4.24 5.28
N MET A 62 -6.65 -4.88 5.17
CA MET A 62 -6.46 -6.31 5.42
C MET A 62 -5.08 -6.57 6.01
N LEU A 63 -5.00 -7.51 6.93
CA LEU A 63 -3.75 -8.05 7.46
C LEU A 63 -3.50 -9.45 6.90
N LEU A 64 -2.28 -9.67 6.43
CA LEU A 64 -1.81 -10.96 5.97
C LEU A 64 -0.81 -11.54 6.97
N ARG A 65 -1.09 -12.73 7.50
CA ARG A 65 -0.14 -13.47 8.34
C ARG A 65 0.76 -14.33 7.46
N LEU A 66 2.05 -14.13 7.58
CA LEU A 66 3.05 -14.95 6.89
C LEU A 66 3.19 -16.34 7.51
N ALA A 67 3.54 -17.33 6.71
CA ALA A 67 3.77 -18.70 7.16
C ALA A 67 4.94 -18.81 8.13
N ARG A 68 5.95 -17.95 7.97
CA ARG A 68 7.13 -17.84 8.83
C ARG A 68 7.50 -16.38 9.03
N PRO A 69 8.13 -16.03 10.16
CA PRO A 69 8.63 -14.67 10.35
C PRO A 69 9.63 -14.30 9.25
N ALA A 70 9.49 -13.08 8.73
CA ALA A 70 10.44 -12.49 7.79
C ALA A 70 11.84 -12.43 8.42
N LYS A 71 12.87 -12.76 7.66
CA LYS A 71 14.26 -12.56 8.06
C LYS A 71 14.61 -11.10 7.88
N LEU A 72 14.71 -10.38 9.00
CA LEU A 72 15.05 -8.97 8.97
C LEU A 72 16.50 -8.74 8.51
N SER A 73 16.70 -7.73 7.70
CA SER A 73 17.99 -7.34 7.14
C SER A 73 17.98 -5.83 6.86
N GLU A 74 19.04 -5.28 6.34
CA GLU A 74 19.07 -3.87 5.89
C GLU A 74 18.03 -3.58 4.79
N LEU A 75 17.61 -4.61 4.04
CA LEU A 75 16.65 -4.48 2.93
C LEU A 75 15.25 -5.01 3.26
N ILE A 76 15.05 -5.59 4.44
CA ILE A 76 13.75 -6.10 4.93
C ILE A 76 13.57 -5.67 6.37
N GLN A 77 12.73 -4.65 6.59
CA GLN A 77 12.44 -4.10 7.91
C GLN A 77 10.95 -3.83 8.06
N PRO A 78 10.37 -4.03 9.25
CA PRO A 78 9.01 -3.56 9.52
C PRO A 78 8.98 -2.05 9.58
N LEU A 79 7.93 -1.46 9.00
CA LEU A 79 7.62 -0.04 9.13
C LEU A 79 6.65 0.14 10.31
N PRO A 80 6.99 0.97 11.31
CA PRO A 80 6.07 1.25 12.40
C PRO A 80 4.87 2.05 11.90
N LEU A 81 3.68 1.74 12.44
CA LEU A 81 2.47 2.52 12.16
C LEU A 81 2.56 3.86 12.89
N GLU A 82 2.08 4.92 12.24
CA GLU A 82 1.91 6.23 12.89
C GLU A 82 0.85 6.12 13.99
N ARG A 83 1.15 6.71 15.14
CA ARG A 83 0.26 6.70 16.32
C ARG A 83 -0.54 7.97 16.47
N ASP A 84 -0.07 9.06 15.89
CA ASP A 84 -0.70 10.37 15.97
C ASP A 84 -1.19 10.83 14.59
N CYS A 85 -2.48 10.61 14.34
CA CYS A 85 -3.13 11.06 13.10
C CYS A 85 -3.34 12.58 13.05
N SER A 86 -3.07 13.30 14.14
CA SER A 86 -3.14 14.76 14.22
C SER A 86 -1.80 15.44 13.86
N ALA A 87 -0.76 14.65 13.63
CA ALA A 87 0.53 15.18 13.22
C ALA A 87 0.36 16.06 11.97
N ASN A 88 0.96 17.25 11.98
CA ASN A 88 0.97 18.20 10.88
C ASN A 88 1.79 17.70 9.68
N THR A 89 1.72 16.41 9.40
CA THR A 89 2.36 15.77 8.26
C THR A 89 1.57 16.16 7.02
N THR A 90 2.15 17.02 6.20
CA THR A 90 1.51 17.49 4.96
C THR A 90 2.01 16.73 3.74
N SER A 91 3.12 15.99 3.85
CA SER A 91 3.71 15.25 2.74
C SER A 91 4.02 13.82 3.12
N CYS A 92 3.83 12.92 2.18
CA CYS A 92 4.08 11.49 2.31
C CYS A 92 4.88 10.97 1.11
N HIS A 93 5.52 9.82 1.28
CA HIS A 93 6.05 9.03 0.18
C HIS A 93 5.08 7.91 -0.16
N ILE A 94 4.89 7.68 -1.45
CA ILE A 94 4.25 6.48 -1.95
C ILE A 94 5.26 5.68 -2.78
N LEU A 95 5.18 4.37 -2.68
CA LEU A 95 6.09 3.46 -3.38
C LEU A 95 5.31 2.30 -4.01
N GLY A 96 5.72 1.89 -5.21
CA GLY A 96 5.11 0.75 -5.85
C GLY A 96 5.63 0.46 -7.24
N TRP A 97 5.06 -0.56 -7.86
CA TRP A 97 5.30 -0.99 -9.24
C TRP A 97 4.02 -0.81 -10.09
N GLY A 98 3.13 0.05 -9.64
CA GLY A 98 1.90 0.34 -10.34
C GLY A 98 2.14 1.07 -11.66
N LYS A 99 1.06 1.21 -12.40
CA LYS A 99 1.07 1.83 -13.73
C LYS A 99 1.62 3.25 -13.67
N THR A 100 2.57 3.57 -14.54
CA THR A 100 3.15 4.91 -14.66
C THR A 100 2.29 5.82 -15.55
N ALA A 101 2.62 7.12 -15.58
CA ALA A 101 1.96 8.10 -16.43
C ALA A 101 2.03 7.74 -17.93
N ASP A 102 3.09 7.05 -18.35
CA ASP A 102 3.26 6.57 -19.72
C ASP A 102 2.37 5.37 -20.05
N GLY A 103 1.67 4.83 -19.05
CA GLY A 103 0.75 3.71 -19.21
C GLY A 103 1.36 2.33 -19.04
N ASP A 104 2.64 2.24 -18.72
CA ASP A 104 3.39 1.00 -18.57
C ASP A 104 3.54 0.60 -17.09
N PHE A 105 3.76 -0.68 -16.84
CA PHE A 105 4.13 -1.20 -15.53
C PHE A 105 5.66 -1.28 -15.42
N PRO A 106 6.29 -0.54 -14.50
CA PRO A 106 7.73 -0.54 -14.37
C PRO A 106 8.23 -1.85 -13.75
N ASP A 107 9.42 -2.27 -14.16
CA ASP A 107 10.08 -3.43 -13.54
C ASP A 107 10.66 -3.08 -12.17
N THR A 108 11.13 -1.85 -12.00
CA THR A 108 11.75 -1.34 -10.77
C THR A 108 10.78 -0.50 -9.97
N ILE A 109 10.87 -0.61 -8.63
CA ILE A 109 10.02 0.17 -7.74
C ILE A 109 10.16 1.67 -8.00
N GLN A 110 9.03 2.36 -8.06
CA GLN A 110 8.93 3.80 -8.20
C GLN A 110 8.59 4.44 -6.86
N CYS A 111 9.02 5.68 -6.67
CA CYS A 111 8.74 6.45 -5.47
C CYS A 111 8.28 7.85 -5.87
N ALA A 112 7.27 8.37 -5.21
CA ALA A 112 6.80 9.72 -5.40
C ALA A 112 6.51 10.40 -4.06
N TYR A 113 6.69 11.73 -4.03
CA TYR A 113 6.18 12.58 -2.97
C TYR A 113 4.77 13.02 -3.33
N ILE A 114 3.88 12.93 -2.36
CA ILE A 114 2.50 13.42 -2.46
C ILE A 114 2.17 14.22 -1.20
N HIS A 115 1.13 15.04 -1.27
CA HIS A 115 0.63 15.82 -0.15
C HIS A 115 -0.74 15.34 0.29
N LEU A 116 -1.02 15.44 1.59
CA LEU A 116 -2.39 15.26 2.08
C LEU A 116 -3.27 16.38 1.54
N VAL A 117 -4.42 16.01 1.03
CA VAL A 117 -5.45 16.92 0.50
C VAL A 117 -6.53 17.08 1.56
N SER A 118 -7.06 18.27 1.72
CA SER A 118 -8.16 18.51 2.65
C SER A 118 -9.38 17.68 2.29
N ARG A 119 -10.17 17.31 3.30
CA ARG A 119 -11.41 16.57 3.08
C ARG A 119 -12.36 17.34 2.14
N GLU A 120 -12.47 18.65 2.32
CA GLU A 120 -13.34 19.50 1.52
C GLU A 120 -12.96 19.46 0.03
N GLU A 121 -11.68 19.62 -0.29
CA GLU A 121 -11.18 19.53 -1.67
C GLU A 121 -11.41 18.14 -2.26
N CYS A 122 -11.17 17.10 -1.45
CA CYS A 122 -11.35 15.72 -1.88
C CYS A 122 -12.83 15.39 -2.14
N GLU A 123 -13.73 15.80 -1.28
CA GLU A 123 -15.18 15.63 -1.46
C GLU A 123 -15.70 16.41 -2.66
N HIS A 124 -15.11 17.58 -2.95
CA HIS A 124 -15.43 18.33 -4.15
C HIS A 124 -15.00 17.59 -5.44
N ALA A 125 -13.82 16.97 -5.42
CA ALA A 125 -13.30 16.19 -6.55
C ALA A 125 -14.04 14.85 -6.75
N TYR A 126 -14.47 14.21 -5.65
CA TYR A 126 -15.14 12.91 -5.63
C TYR A 126 -16.46 12.95 -4.84
N PRO A 127 -17.51 13.64 -5.35
CA PRO A 127 -18.75 13.84 -4.60
C PRO A 127 -19.40 12.53 -4.18
N GLY A 128 -19.69 12.38 -2.88
CA GLY A 128 -20.39 11.23 -2.31
C GLY A 128 -19.57 9.93 -2.26
N GLN A 129 -18.27 9.97 -2.56
CA GLN A 129 -17.41 8.78 -2.60
C GLN A 129 -16.45 8.71 -1.41
N ILE A 130 -16.22 9.81 -0.68
CA ILE A 130 -15.23 9.89 0.41
C ILE A 130 -15.91 9.63 1.74
N THR A 131 -15.56 8.53 2.39
CA THR A 131 -16.09 8.17 3.71
C THR A 131 -15.23 8.76 4.83
N GLN A 132 -15.70 8.67 6.09
CA GLN A 132 -14.95 9.12 7.26
C GLN A 132 -13.66 8.31 7.50
N ASN A 133 -13.54 7.13 6.88
CA ASN A 133 -12.40 6.24 7.02
C ASN A 133 -11.36 6.39 5.90
N MET A 134 -11.51 7.43 5.06
CA MET A 134 -10.62 7.71 3.94
C MET A 134 -9.84 9.00 4.16
N LEU A 135 -8.57 8.99 3.78
CA LEU A 135 -7.71 10.16 3.63
C LEU A 135 -7.40 10.34 2.14
N CYS A 136 -7.30 11.59 1.73
CA CYS A 136 -6.93 11.94 0.38
C CYS A 136 -5.50 12.48 0.34
N ALA A 137 -4.76 12.06 -0.66
CA ALA A 137 -3.42 12.55 -0.93
C ALA A 137 -3.18 12.56 -2.44
N GLY A 138 -2.37 13.47 -2.91
CA GLY A 138 -2.01 13.62 -4.32
C GLY A 138 -1.03 14.75 -4.53
N ASP A 139 -0.62 14.96 -5.77
CA ASP A 139 0.20 16.10 -6.19
C ASP A 139 -0.34 16.65 -7.51
N GLU A 140 -1.31 17.56 -7.41
CA GLU A 140 -1.94 18.19 -8.58
C GLU A 140 -0.95 18.94 -9.45
N LYS A 141 0.08 19.53 -8.84
CA LYS A 141 1.05 20.38 -9.55
C LYS A 141 1.94 19.59 -10.50
N TYR A 142 2.29 18.34 -10.12
CA TYR A 142 3.23 17.51 -10.88
C TYR A 142 2.59 16.22 -11.40
N GLY A 143 1.30 16.03 -11.20
CA GLY A 143 0.57 14.85 -11.65
C GLY A 143 1.03 13.54 -11.03
N LYS A 144 1.62 13.61 -9.82
CA LYS A 144 2.10 12.43 -9.11
C LYS A 144 0.96 11.85 -8.26
N ASP A 145 0.69 10.59 -8.48
CA ASP A 145 -0.35 9.87 -7.75
C ASP A 145 -0.02 8.36 -7.74
N SER A 146 -0.68 7.62 -6.86
CA SER A 146 -0.72 6.17 -6.92
C SER A 146 -1.61 5.72 -8.09
N CYS A 147 -1.28 4.59 -8.70
CA CYS A 147 -2.03 4.09 -9.84
C CYS A 147 -2.35 2.60 -9.68
N GLN A 148 -3.00 2.04 -10.70
CA GLN A 148 -3.36 0.62 -10.75
C GLN A 148 -2.12 -0.26 -10.49
N GLY A 149 -2.19 -1.09 -9.47
CA GLY A 149 -1.10 -1.95 -9.03
C GLY A 149 -0.42 -1.50 -7.74
N ASP A 150 -0.52 -0.22 -7.35
CA ASP A 150 0.03 0.31 -6.10
C ASP A 150 -0.87 0.03 -4.89
N SER A 151 -2.11 -0.38 -5.12
CA SER A 151 -3.10 -0.69 -4.08
C SER A 151 -2.51 -1.51 -2.93
N GLY A 152 -2.74 -1.07 -1.70
CA GLY A 152 -2.25 -1.71 -0.49
C GLY A 152 -0.78 -1.47 -0.17
N GLY A 153 -0.04 -0.75 -1.02
CA GLY A 153 1.33 -0.31 -0.79
C GLY A 153 1.45 0.82 0.24
N PRO A 154 2.68 1.19 0.62
CA PRO A 154 2.95 2.29 1.52
C PRO A 154 2.75 3.64 0.88
#